data_611962da09d90052185f3d16765cf0c7
#
_entry.id   611962da09d90052185f3d16765cf0c7
#
_cell.length_a   1.000
_cell.length_b   1.000
_cell.length_c   1.000
_cell.angle_alpha   90.00
_cell.angle_beta   90.00
_cell.angle_gamma   90.00
#
_symmetry.space_group_name_H-M   'P 1'
#
loop_
_entity.id
_entity.type
_entity.pdbx_description
1 polymer ?
#
loop_
_entity_poly.entity_id
_entity_poly.type
_entity_poly.pdbx_seq_one_letter_code
_entity_poly.pdbx_strand_id
1 'polypeptide(L)'
;MRRTTFSVLSVALVSIASACSHKQPVVTTPSPTTTASARAQEDSLARAEADRQAAAERAAREKEASQRASMQASLTTPVLFEFDRSEITEEGMRLLDAKIEVMQANPRVRVRIEGNADDSGSDEYNMVLSQRRAAIVNRYLTDRGVDASRLQIVSFGEEKPACAASRDEGCRAKNRRDEFVVTSGLESLASR
;
A
#
# COMPACT_ATOMS: atom_id res chain seq x y z
N MET A 1 12.95 -34.23 -32.15
CA MET A 1 13.16 -35.60 -32.69
C MET A 1 12.85 -36.63 -31.61
N ARG A 2 11.70 -37.28 -31.70
CA ARG A 2 11.44 -38.68 -31.30
C ARG A 2 10.01 -38.99 -31.69
N ARG A 3 9.92 -39.76 -32.77
CA ARG A 3 8.74 -40.43 -33.31
C ARG A 3 8.55 -41.74 -32.53
N THR A 4 7.30 -42.10 -32.20
CA THR A 4 6.89 -43.48 -31.98
C THR A 4 5.41 -43.58 -32.35
N THR A 5 5.14 -43.99 -33.48
CA THR A 5 4.77 -45.30 -34.08
C THR A 5 3.44 -45.87 -33.58
N PHE A 6 2.53 -45.87 -34.52
CA PHE A 6 1.24 -46.60 -34.57
C PHE A 6 1.43 -48.10 -34.29
N SER A 7 0.44 -48.68 -33.59
CA SER A 7 0.19 -50.11 -33.68
C SER A 7 -1.29 -50.35 -33.89
N VAL A 8 -1.56 -50.79 -35.09
CA VAL A 8 -2.85 -51.31 -35.55
C VAL A 8 -2.88 -52.79 -35.16
N LEU A 9 -3.95 -53.20 -34.49
CA LEU A 9 -4.24 -54.64 -34.40
C LEU A 9 -5.71 -54.88 -34.72
N SER A 10 -5.87 -55.57 -35.84
CA SER A 10 -7.13 -56.02 -36.43
C SER A 10 -7.59 -57.35 -35.83
N VAL A 11 -8.83 -57.64 -36.10
CA VAL A 11 -9.49 -58.99 -36.19
C VAL A 11 -10.10 -59.47 -34.85
N ALA A 12 -11.34 -59.83 -34.75
CA ALA A 12 -12.12 -60.79 -35.54
C ALA A 12 -13.64 -60.68 -35.34
N LEU A 13 -14.36 -60.87 -36.37
CA LEU A 13 -15.80 -61.14 -36.39
C LEU A 13 -16.10 -62.47 -35.73
N VAL A 14 -17.05 -62.47 -34.78
CA VAL A 14 -17.83 -63.68 -34.43
C VAL A 14 -19.30 -63.28 -34.41
N SER A 15 -20.01 -63.74 -35.43
CA SER A 15 -21.47 -63.64 -35.53
C SER A 15 -22.10 -64.76 -34.69
N ILE A 16 -22.85 -64.41 -33.67
CA ILE A 16 -23.79 -65.30 -33.01
C ILE A 16 -25.13 -64.60 -33.00
N ALA A 17 -26.00 -65.10 -33.90
CA ALA A 17 -27.41 -64.78 -33.85
C ALA A 17 -28.08 -65.49 -32.67
N SER A 18 -28.73 -64.74 -31.80
CA SER A 18 -29.68 -65.29 -30.87
C SER A 18 -30.82 -64.33 -30.63
N ALA A 19 -31.99 -64.88 -30.68
CA ALA A 19 -33.30 -64.29 -30.84
C ALA A 19 -33.79 -63.39 -29.71
N CYS A 20 -34.52 -62.37 -30.14
CA CYS A 20 -35.69 -61.74 -29.54
C CYS A 20 -35.97 -61.89 -28.05
N SER A 21 -35.75 -60.77 -27.33
CA SER A 21 -36.73 -60.28 -26.37
C SER A 21 -36.68 -58.76 -26.36
N HIS A 22 -37.65 -58.14 -27.01
CA HIS A 22 -37.80 -56.67 -27.13
C HIS A 22 -38.31 -56.10 -25.81
N LYS A 23 -37.43 -55.90 -24.80
CA LYS A 23 -37.69 -54.97 -23.72
C LYS A 23 -37.27 -53.61 -24.23
N GLN A 24 -38.24 -52.79 -24.62
CA GLN A 24 -38.01 -51.39 -24.90
C GLN A 24 -37.35 -50.75 -23.67
N PRO A 25 -36.18 -50.07 -23.79
CA PRO A 25 -35.69 -49.24 -22.72
C PRO A 25 -36.69 -48.11 -22.55
N VAL A 26 -37.26 -48.00 -21.37
CA VAL A 26 -37.99 -46.83 -20.94
C VAL A 26 -36.98 -45.67 -20.98
N VAL A 27 -36.97 -44.93 -22.04
CA VAL A 27 -36.28 -43.65 -22.10
C VAL A 27 -37.05 -42.70 -21.18
N THR A 28 -36.68 -42.65 -19.94
CA THR A 28 -37.08 -41.62 -19.01
C THR A 28 -36.45 -40.31 -19.50
N THR A 29 -37.14 -39.63 -20.39
CA THR A 29 -36.86 -38.21 -20.69
C THR A 29 -37.02 -37.46 -19.38
N PRO A 30 -35.93 -36.78 -18.89
CA PRO A 30 -36.02 -35.99 -17.67
C PRO A 30 -37.11 -34.92 -17.91
N SER A 31 -38.04 -34.84 -16.98
CA SER A 31 -39.15 -33.88 -17.03
C SER A 31 -38.56 -32.46 -17.13
N PRO A 32 -39.08 -31.58 -18.02
CA PRO A 32 -38.51 -30.24 -18.22
C PRO A 32 -38.46 -29.37 -16.96
N THR A 33 -39.22 -29.71 -15.94
CA THR A 33 -39.25 -29.06 -14.64
C THR A 33 -37.96 -29.32 -13.82
N THR A 34 -37.35 -30.53 -13.93
CA THR A 34 -36.14 -30.91 -13.20
C THR A 34 -34.91 -30.20 -13.76
N THR A 35 -34.84 -30.02 -15.08
CA THR A 35 -33.73 -29.32 -15.74
C THR A 35 -33.76 -27.80 -15.49
N ALA A 36 -34.95 -27.19 -15.40
CA ALA A 36 -35.10 -25.78 -15.08
C ALA A 36 -34.70 -25.48 -13.63
N SER A 37 -35.07 -26.34 -12.69
CA SER A 37 -34.68 -26.20 -11.28
C SER A 37 -33.17 -26.37 -11.09
N ALA A 38 -32.53 -27.33 -11.75
CA ALA A 38 -31.08 -27.53 -11.68
C ALA A 38 -30.30 -26.32 -12.22
N ARG A 39 -30.70 -25.76 -13.36
CA ARG A 39 -30.11 -24.52 -13.94
C ARG A 39 -30.26 -23.31 -13.01
N ALA A 40 -31.46 -23.12 -12.43
CA ALA A 40 -31.67 -22.02 -11.46
C ALA A 40 -30.79 -22.17 -10.23
N GLN A 41 -30.48 -23.39 -9.82
CA GLN A 41 -29.62 -23.68 -8.68
C GLN A 41 -28.14 -23.44 -9.04
N GLU A 42 -27.70 -23.84 -10.22
CA GLU A 42 -26.37 -23.54 -10.76
C GLU A 42 -26.16 -22.02 -10.90
N ASP A 43 -27.12 -21.28 -11.46
CA ASP A 43 -27.08 -19.84 -11.59
C ASP A 43 -27.00 -19.13 -10.21
N SER A 44 -27.71 -19.65 -9.22
CA SER A 44 -27.67 -19.10 -7.85
C SER A 44 -26.32 -19.31 -7.17
N LEU A 45 -25.72 -20.48 -7.37
CA LEU A 45 -24.38 -20.79 -6.86
C LEU A 45 -23.30 -19.95 -7.54
N ALA A 46 -23.37 -19.81 -8.88
CA ALA A 46 -22.46 -18.98 -9.64
C ALA A 46 -22.52 -17.50 -9.22
N ARG A 47 -23.72 -16.98 -8.98
CA ARG A 47 -23.88 -15.61 -8.42
C ARG A 47 -23.28 -15.48 -7.03
N ALA A 48 -23.54 -16.44 -6.13
CA ALA A 48 -23.00 -16.42 -4.79
C ALA A 48 -21.46 -16.54 -4.77
N GLU A 49 -20.86 -17.24 -5.73
CA GLU A 49 -19.42 -17.29 -5.91
C GLU A 49 -18.86 -15.97 -6.45
N ALA A 50 -19.51 -15.39 -7.45
CA ALA A 50 -19.14 -14.07 -7.99
C ALA A 50 -19.22 -12.97 -6.92
N ASP A 51 -20.27 -12.96 -6.10
CA ASP A 51 -20.42 -12.02 -4.99
C ASP A 51 -19.32 -12.19 -3.93
N ARG A 52 -18.95 -13.44 -3.62
CA ARG A 52 -17.82 -13.72 -2.70
C ARG A 52 -16.49 -13.26 -3.27
N GLN A 53 -16.24 -13.49 -4.55
CA GLN A 53 -15.02 -13.02 -5.22
C GLN A 53 -14.97 -11.48 -5.24
N ALA A 54 -16.07 -10.83 -5.62
CA ALA A 54 -16.15 -9.37 -5.61
C ALA A 54 -15.96 -8.78 -4.19
N ALA A 55 -16.49 -9.42 -3.16
CA ALA A 55 -16.30 -9.01 -1.78
C ALA A 55 -14.82 -9.18 -1.34
N ALA A 56 -14.18 -10.28 -1.72
CA ALA A 56 -12.77 -10.54 -1.42
C ALA A 56 -11.85 -9.52 -2.12
N GLU A 57 -12.13 -9.20 -3.39
CA GLU A 57 -11.38 -8.17 -4.12
C GLU A 57 -11.53 -6.78 -3.50
N ARG A 58 -12.75 -6.41 -3.08
CA ARG A 58 -12.99 -5.14 -2.38
C ARG A 58 -12.20 -5.07 -1.07
N ALA A 59 -12.27 -6.12 -0.26
CA ALA A 59 -11.52 -6.20 0.99
C ALA A 59 -10.00 -6.12 0.77
N ALA A 60 -9.47 -6.75 -0.28
CA ALA A 60 -8.06 -6.66 -0.64
C ALA A 60 -7.66 -5.23 -1.03
N ARG A 61 -8.46 -4.57 -1.87
CA ARG A 61 -8.23 -3.16 -2.28
C ARG A 61 -8.30 -2.19 -1.09
N GLU A 62 -9.25 -2.39 -0.19
CA GLU A 62 -9.38 -1.57 1.03
C GLU A 62 -8.17 -1.75 1.95
N LYS A 63 -7.68 -2.98 2.11
CA LYS A 63 -6.47 -3.27 2.88
C LYS A 63 -5.24 -2.59 2.26
N GLU A 64 -5.05 -2.70 0.95
CA GLU A 64 -3.96 -2.04 0.23
C GLU A 64 -4.03 -0.51 0.37
N ALA A 65 -5.22 0.07 0.21
CA ALA A 65 -5.44 1.50 0.37
C ALA A 65 -5.11 1.97 1.80
N SER A 66 -5.54 1.21 2.82
CA SER A 66 -5.24 1.49 4.23
C SER A 66 -3.74 1.42 4.52
N GLN A 67 -3.05 0.40 4.00
CA GLN A 67 -1.60 0.26 4.16
C GLN A 67 -0.84 1.41 3.50
N ARG A 68 -1.26 1.79 2.29
CA ARG A 68 -0.67 2.94 1.58
C ARG A 68 -0.88 4.26 2.35
N ALA A 69 -2.09 4.48 2.87
CA ALA A 69 -2.39 5.66 3.68
C ALA A 69 -1.54 5.68 4.97
N SER A 70 -1.35 4.55 5.63
CA SER A 70 -0.48 4.43 6.81
C SER A 70 0.97 4.77 6.50
N MET A 71 1.52 4.23 5.40
CA MET A 71 2.89 4.55 4.96
C MET A 71 3.05 6.03 4.62
N GLN A 72 2.07 6.62 3.95
CA GLN A 72 2.06 8.05 3.64
C GLN A 72 2.02 8.89 4.93
N ALA A 73 1.17 8.54 5.88
CA ALA A 73 1.11 9.20 7.19
C ALA A 73 2.44 9.10 7.92
N SER A 74 3.08 7.92 7.95
CA SER A 74 4.41 7.75 8.53
C SER A 74 5.45 8.66 7.88
N LEU A 75 5.40 8.86 6.56
CA LEU A 75 6.31 9.75 5.85
C LEU A 75 6.07 11.23 6.18
N THR A 76 4.81 11.67 6.29
CA THR A 76 4.44 13.09 6.36
C THR A 76 4.27 13.62 7.78
N THR A 77 4.19 12.76 8.81
CA THR A 77 4.10 13.21 10.21
C THR A 77 5.30 14.09 10.56
N PRO A 78 5.09 15.33 11.05
CA PRO A 78 6.20 16.22 11.37
C PRO A 78 6.98 15.77 12.61
N VAL A 79 8.24 16.16 12.68
CA VAL A 79 9.08 16.03 13.88
C VAL A 79 9.08 17.36 14.61
N LEU A 80 8.74 17.33 15.89
CA LEU A 80 8.70 18.53 16.75
C LEU A 80 10.01 18.71 17.53
N PHE A 81 10.29 19.97 17.85
CA PHE A 81 11.49 20.37 18.62
C PHE A 81 11.11 21.19 19.85
N GLU A 82 11.95 21.06 20.87
CA GLU A 82 11.86 21.90 22.04
C GLU A 82 12.23 23.36 21.72
N PHE A 83 11.82 24.27 22.60
CA PHE A 83 12.14 25.69 22.46
C PHE A 83 13.65 25.90 22.39
N ASP A 84 14.09 26.66 21.40
CA ASP A 84 15.50 27.00 21.16
C ASP A 84 16.45 25.79 21.06
N ARG A 85 15.93 24.61 20.71
CA ARG A 85 16.67 23.36 20.56
C ARG A 85 16.64 22.87 19.12
N SER A 86 17.70 22.14 18.76
CA SER A 86 17.80 21.43 17.49
C SER A 86 18.06 19.92 17.68
N GLU A 87 18.15 19.46 18.92
CA GLU A 87 18.27 18.05 19.23
C GLU A 87 16.96 17.32 18.93
N ILE A 88 17.07 16.14 18.32
CA ILE A 88 15.93 15.28 18.05
C ILE A 88 15.49 14.64 19.37
N THR A 89 14.21 14.78 19.71
CA THR A 89 13.62 14.14 20.88
C THR A 89 13.50 12.62 20.68
N GLU A 90 13.27 11.84 21.76
CA GLU A 90 13.00 10.40 21.63
C GLU A 90 11.78 10.10 20.74
N GLU A 91 10.73 10.91 20.85
CA GLU A 91 9.57 10.78 19.96
C GLU A 91 9.95 11.09 18.51
N GLY A 92 10.72 12.16 18.29
CA GLY A 92 11.27 12.49 16.98
C GLY A 92 12.09 11.35 16.38
N MET A 93 12.93 10.70 17.17
CA MET A 93 13.70 9.54 16.72
C MET A 93 12.79 8.38 16.29
N ARG A 94 11.77 8.05 17.08
CA ARG A 94 10.78 7.01 16.71
C ARG A 94 10.07 7.32 15.39
N LEU A 95 9.66 8.58 15.19
CA LEU A 95 9.02 9.03 13.95
C LEU A 95 9.98 8.93 12.75
N LEU A 96 11.25 9.27 12.95
CA LEU A 96 12.28 9.16 11.90
C LEU A 96 12.59 7.71 11.56
N ASP A 97 12.69 6.83 12.55
CA ASP A 97 12.90 5.40 12.31
C ASP A 97 11.77 4.78 11.48
N ALA A 98 10.51 5.13 11.78
CA ALA A 98 9.38 4.71 10.95
C ALA A 98 9.45 5.24 9.51
N LYS A 99 9.94 6.48 9.30
CA LYS A 99 10.17 7.03 7.96
C LYS A 99 11.27 6.27 7.22
N ILE A 100 12.36 5.92 7.92
CA ILE A 100 13.47 5.12 7.36
C ILE A 100 12.96 3.79 6.83
N GLU A 101 12.17 3.06 7.62
CA GLU A 101 11.58 1.78 7.22
C GLU A 101 10.78 1.91 5.92
N VAL A 102 9.90 2.92 5.84
CA VAL A 102 9.10 3.17 4.63
C VAL A 102 10.00 3.54 3.44
N MET A 103 11.00 4.41 3.65
CA MET A 103 11.90 4.85 2.58
C MET A 103 12.81 3.73 2.08
N GLN A 104 13.29 2.85 2.96
CA GLN A 104 14.10 1.68 2.58
C GLN A 104 13.29 0.67 1.78
N ALA A 105 12.01 0.45 2.18
CA ALA A 105 11.10 -0.42 1.44
C ALA A 105 10.69 0.16 0.07
N ASN A 106 10.79 1.49 -0.11
CA ASN A 106 10.33 2.20 -1.31
C ASN A 106 11.45 3.10 -1.89
N PRO A 107 12.39 2.54 -2.68
CA PRO A 107 13.58 3.27 -3.15
C PRO A 107 13.29 4.48 -4.05
N ARG A 108 12.10 4.57 -4.64
CA ARG A 108 11.70 5.70 -5.51
C ARG A 108 11.17 6.91 -4.74
N VAL A 109 10.85 6.75 -3.47
CA VAL A 109 10.35 7.86 -2.63
C VAL A 109 11.47 8.87 -2.39
N ARG A 110 11.17 10.14 -2.68
CA ARG A 110 12.03 11.30 -2.40
C ARG A 110 11.28 12.25 -1.49
N VAL A 111 12.00 12.86 -0.57
CA VAL A 111 11.42 13.71 0.48
C VAL A 111 12.17 15.03 0.56
N ARG A 112 11.42 16.12 0.71
CA ARG A 112 11.94 17.41 1.12
C ARG A 112 11.64 17.63 2.60
N ILE A 113 12.66 17.94 3.38
CA ILE A 113 12.60 18.28 4.80
C ILE A 113 12.49 19.79 4.89
N GLU A 114 11.39 20.28 5.44
CA GLU A 114 11.08 21.70 5.58
C GLU A 114 11.21 22.10 7.04
N GLY A 115 12.31 22.78 7.37
CA GLY A 115 12.55 23.28 8.73
C GLY A 115 11.73 24.52 9.02
N ASN A 116 11.06 24.54 10.17
CA ASN A 116 10.25 25.65 10.65
C ASN A 116 10.59 26.01 12.11
N ALA A 117 10.43 27.27 12.45
CA ALA A 117 10.57 27.82 13.79
C ALA A 117 9.25 28.45 14.26
N ASP A 118 9.15 28.74 15.54
CA ASP A 118 8.13 29.63 16.05
C ASP A 118 8.57 31.11 15.86
N ASP A 119 7.69 32.03 16.21
CA ASP A 119 7.89 33.49 16.09
C ASP A 119 8.70 34.11 17.24
N SER A 120 9.50 33.30 17.93
CA SER A 120 10.36 33.77 19.02
C SER A 120 11.76 34.07 18.50
N GLY A 121 12.24 35.29 18.65
CA GLY A 121 13.57 35.72 18.17
C GLY A 121 13.52 36.59 16.95
N SER A 122 14.60 36.66 16.17
CA SER A 122 14.63 37.37 14.87
C SER A 122 14.47 36.39 13.72
N ASP A 123 14.00 36.93 12.57
CA ASP A 123 13.82 36.15 11.34
C ASP A 123 15.11 35.42 10.93
N GLU A 124 16.27 36.12 11.02
CA GLU A 124 17.56 35.57 10.67
C GLU A 124 17.96 34.43 11.61
N TYR A 125 17.71 34.59 12.92
CA TYR A 125 17.94 33.55 13.89
C TYR A 125 17.09 32.32 13.63
N ASN A 126 15.79 32.52 13.40
CA ASN A 126 14.83 31.45 13.12
C ASN A 126 15.14 30.73 11.81
N MET A 127 15.61 31.45 10.80
CA MET A 127 16.08 30.85 9.55
C MET A 127 17.29 29.93 9.78
N VAL A 128 18.27 30.35 10.59
CA VAL A 128 19.44 29.53 10.92
C VAL A 128 19.07 28.34 11.80
N LEU A 129 18.17 28.53 12.79
CA LEU A 129 17.74 27.46 13.70
C LEU A 129 16.98 26.37 12.95
N SER A 130 16.03 26.75 12.10
CA SER A 130 15.25 25.80 11.30
C SER A 130 16.11 25.07 10.26
N GLN A 131 17.08 25.75 9.65
CA GLN A 131 18.06 25.11 8.77
C GLN A 131 18.91 24.06 9.53
N ARG A 132 19.33 24.37 10.75
CA ARG A 132 20.11 23.44 11.60
C ARG A 132 19.29 22.22 11.97
N ARG A 133 18.00 22.39 12.31
CA ARG A 133 17.07 21.28 12.62
C ARG A 133 16.97 20.34 11.44
N ALA A 134 16.61 20.87 10.26
CA ALA A 134 16.49 20.08 9.05
C ALA A 134 17.81 19.37 8.65
N ALA A 135 18.96 19.99 8.87
CA ALA A 135 20.26 19.37 8.62
C ALA A 135 20.54 18.20 9.58
N ILE A 136 20.19 18.32 10.87
CA ILE A 136 20.33 17.23 11.84
C ILE A 136 19.41 16.06 11.50
N VAL A 137 18.17 16.33 11.12
CA VAL A 137 17.22 15.31 10.65
C VAL A 137 17.74 14.63 9.38
N ASN A 138 18.20 15.39 8.41
CA ASN A 138 18.79 14.83 7.19
C ASN A 138 19.96 13.89 7.51
N ARG A 139 20.87 14.32 8.40
CA ARG A 139 21.98 13.50 8.85
C ARG A 139 21.50 12.23 9.54
N TYR A 140 20.52 12.31 10.43
CA TYR A 140 19.93 11.15 11.10
C TYR A 140 19.42 10.10 10.11
N LEU A 141 18.75 10.53 9.04
CA LEU A 141 18.23 9.66 7.98
C LEU A 141 19.37 9.03 7.16
N THR A 142 20.37 9.84 6.78
CA THR A 142 21.51 9.37 5.97
C THR A 142 22.42 8.42 6.72
N ASP A 143 22.71 8.67 8.00
CA ASP A 143 23.52 7.81 8.86
C ASP A 143 22.87 6.42 9.04
N ARG A 144 21.52 6.32 8.80
CA ARG A 144 20.76 5.06 8.85
C ARG A 144 20.44 4.48 7.49
N GLY A 145 21.14 4.92 6.45
CA GLY A 145 21.14 4.30 5.12
C GLY A 145 20.10 4.82 4.14
N VAL A 146 19.47 5.96 4.41
CA VAL A 146 18.70 6.67 3.39
C VAL A 146 19.67 7.41 2.47
N ASP A 147 19.60 7.17 1.16
CA ASP A 147 20.45 7.83 0.17
C ASP A 147 20.23 9.36 0.20
N ALA A 148 21.30 10.13 0.39
CA ALA A 148 21.27 11.59 0.46
C ALA A 148 20.66 12.23 -0.80
N SER A 149 20.79 11.61 -1.97
CA SER A 149 20.20 12.09 -3.23
C SER A 149 18.66 12.08 -3.23
N ARG A 150 18.06 11.40 -2.27
CA ARG A 150 16.61 11.30 -2.07
C ARG A 150 16.06 12.33 -1.09
N LEU A 151 16.94 13.10 -0.46
CA LEU A 151 16.62 14.06 0.57
C LEU A 151 16.97 15.48 0.09
N GLN A 152 16.07 16.42 0.31
CA GLN A 152 16.28 17.84 0.08
C GLN A 152 15.96 18.59 1.36
N ILE A 153 16.71 19.64 1.67
CA ILE A 153 16.47 20.51 2.84
C ILE A 153 16.03 21.88 2.34
N VAL A 154 15.01 22.43 2.99
CA VAL A 154 14.59 23.83 2.85
C VAL A 154 14.30 24.38 4.24
N SER A 155 14.73 25.59 4.52
CA SER A 155 14.39 26.34 5.73
C SER A 155 13.35 27.42 5.40
N PHE A 156 12.36 27.57 6.26
CA PHE A 156 11.35 28.61 6.20
C PHE A 156 11.42 29.56 7.40
N GLY A 157 12.29 29.30 8.38
CA GLY A 157 12.26 30.11 9.60
C GLY A 157 10.87 30.11 10.23
N GLU A 158 10.30 31.28 10.47
CA GLU A 158 8.95 31.48 10.97
C GLU A 158 7.91 31.80 9.88
N GLU A 159 8.30 31.88 8.61
CA GLU A 159 7.45 32.32 7.49
C GLU A 159 6.28 31.36 7.19
N LYS A 160 6.35 30.12 7.67
CA LYS A 160 5.34 29.08 7.36
C LYS A 160 4.72 28.49 8.63
N PRO A 161 3.95 29.27 9.39
CA PRO A 161 3.37 28.79 10.64
C PRO A 161 2.28 27.74 10.40
N ALA A 162 2.32 26.65 11.13
CA ALA A 162 1.22 25.68 11.20
C ALA A 162 0.08 26.21 12.07
N CYS A 163 0.39 27.11 12.99
CA CYS A 163 -0.53 27.72 13.92
C CYS A 163 -0.23 29.22 14.03
N ALA A 164 -1.22 30.07 13.79
CA ALA A 164 -1.06 31.52 13.74
C ALA A 164 -1.24 32.26 15.09
N ALA A 165 -1.62 31.57 16.16
CA ALA A 165 -1.81 32.19 17.50
C ALA A 165 -0.47 32.36 18.22
N SER A 166 0.30 33.37 17.86
CA SER A 166 1.69 33.59 18.25
C SER A 166 1.97 33.69 19.76
N ARG A 167 0.97 34.02 20.58
CA ARG A 167 1.13 34.14 22.04
C ARG A 167 0.80 32.87 22.83
N ASP A 168 0.30 31.84 22.16
CA ASP A 168 -0.01 30.55 22.77
C ASP A 168 1.18 29.60 22.63
N GLU A 169 1.72 29.12 23.75
CA GLU A 169 2.84 28.17 23.74
C GLU A 169 2.48 26.85 23.02
N GLY A 170 1.25 26.37 23.17
CA GLY A 170 0.80 25.19 22.44
C GLY A 170 0.79 25.38 20.92
N CYS A 171 0.57 26.62 20.46
CA CYS A 171 0.68 27.02 19.08
C CYS A 171 2.15 27.10 18.63
N ARG A 172 3.02 27.76 19.41
CA ARG A 172 4.46 27.84 19.16
C ARG A 172 5.11 26.46 19.09
N ALA A 173 4.76 25.57 20.00
CA ALA A 173 5.26 24.20 19.99
C ALA A 173 4.94 23.46 18.67
N LYS A 174 3.78 23.72 18.04
CA LYS A 174 3.43 23.17 16.73
C LYS A 174 4.25 23.80 15.58
N ASN A 175 4.69 25.03 15.75
CA ASN A 175 5.51 25.73 14.75
C ASN A 175 6.96 25.25 14.78
N ARG A 176 7.50 24.85 15.92
CA ARG A 176 8.84 24.28 16.06
C ARG A 176 8.89 22.86 15.50
N ARG A 177 8.90 22.75 14.18
CA ARG A 177 8.79 21.44 13.50
C ARG A 177 9.63 21.35 12.24
N ASP A 178 9.99 20.14 11.89
CA ASP A 178 10.38 19.80 10.53
C ASP A 178 9.24 19.02 9.86
N GLU A 179 8.75 19.54 8.74
CA GLU A 179 7.77 18.89 7.87
C GLU A 179 8.47 18.03 6.81
N PHE A 180 7.76 17.00 6.35
CA PHE A 180 8.25 16.07 5.34
C PHE A 180 7.31 16.09 4.15
N VAL A 181 7.77 16.64 3.05
CA VAL A 181 7.01 16.70 1.79
C VAL A 181 7.53 15.63 0.85
N VAL A 182 6.69 14.66 0.50
CA VAL A 182 7.06 13.66 -0.51
C VAL A 182 6.99 14.33 -1.88
N THR A 183 8.14 14.43 -2.54
CA THR A 183 8.28 15.10 -3.84
C THR A 183 8.13 14.15 -5.03
N SER A 184 8.34 12.86 -4.82
CA SER A 184 8.08 11.82 -5.82
C SER A 184 7.99 10.43 -5.18
N GLY A 185 7.44 9.45 -5.92
CA GLY A 185 7.41 8.05 -5.53
C GLY A 185 6.22 7.64 -4.66
N LEU A 186 5.24 8.52 -4.39
CA LEU A 186 3.99 8.16 -3.67
C LEU A 186 3.21 7.06 -4.38
N GLU A 187 3.18 7.10 -5.71
CA GLU A 187 2.53 6.10 -6.56
C GLU A 187 3.17 4.72 -6.46
N SER A 188 4.42 4.67 -5.99
CA SER A 188 5.20 3.44 -5.86
C SER A 188 5.17 2.82 -4.47
N LEU A 189 4.40 3.39 -3.52
CA LEU A 189 4.25 2.81 -2.19
C LEU A 189 3.61 1.43 -2.33
N ALA A 190 4.42 0.39 -2.13
CA ALA A 190 4.00 -1.00 -2.21
C ALA A 190 3.67 -1.51 -0.80
N SER A 191 2.50 -2.11 -0.65
CA SER A 191 2.18 -2.94 0.51
C SER A 191 3.00 -4.23 0.43
N ARG A 192 3.72 -4.56 1.49
CA ARG A 192 4.37 -5.88 1.66
C ARG A 192 3.37 -6.90 2.19
#